data_741285dd6ae9ffd3d8f1c40f93fe8a6e
#
_entry.id   741285dd6ae9ffd3d8f1c40f93fe8a6e
#
_cell.length_a   1.000
_cell.length_b   1.000
_cell.length_c   1.000
_cell.angle_alpha   90.00
_cell.angle_beta   90.00
_cell.angle_gamma   90.00
#
_symmetry.space_group_name_H-M   'P 1'
#
loop_
_entity.id
_entity.type
_entity.pdbx_description
1 polymer ?
#
loop_
_entity_poly.entity_id
_entity_poly.type
_entity_poly.pdbx_seq_one_letter_code
_entity_poly.pdbx_strand_id
1 'polypeptide(L)'
;IHTFVPRTNDELAEVEQQKPTTTKKNSLNVNAQIIKPHLLTDKLFVSGKLIPDEEVALSFETYGKLVAIFFTEGTFVNKGQLLAKVNDRQLQAQLDRLEAQMPLAEDRVFRQNALLQRDAVSKEAYEQVKTELATLNADIENVKASIELTELRAPFDGVIGLRQVSTGAYASPSVVVAKLTRITPLKVEFAVPERYARQIRKGANLSFKVEGKLDAYQAQVYATESSID
;
A
#
# COMPACT_ATOMS: atom_id res chain seq x y z
N ILE A 1 37.54 24.22 -41.66
CA ILE A 1 38.94 24.22 -41.18
C ILE A 1 39.56 25.51 -41.62
N HIS A 2 39.67 26.54 -40.78
CA HIS A 2 40.59 27.64 -40.94
C HIS A 2 41.18 28.00 -39.59
N THR A 3 42.42 27.66 -39.46
CA THR A 3 43.35 27.97 -38.38
C THR A 3 43.76 29.42 -38.45
N PHE A 4 43.61 30.16 -37.34
CA PHE A 4 44.13 31.54 -37.24
C PHE A 4 45.36 31.53 -36.35
N VAL A 5 46.50 32.02 -36.91
CA VAL A 5 47.79 32.19 -36.22
C VAL A 5 47.97 33.68 -35.93
N PRO A 6 48.37 34.09 -34.73
CA PRO A 6 48.66 35.49 -34.44
C PRO A 6 50.08 35.81 -34.85
N ARG A 7 50.28 37.02 -35.44
CA ARG A 7 51.56 37.61 -35.65
C ARG A 7 51.73 38.88 -34.81
N THR A 8 52.73 38.88 -34.01
CA THR A 8 53.39 40.03 -33.42
C THR A 8 54.26 40.71 -34.48
N ASN A 9 54.32 42.04 -34.53
CA ASN A 9 55.57 42.76 -34.57
C ASN A 9 55.39 44.30 -34.51
N ASP A 10 56.22 44.82 -33.64
CA ASP A 10 56.63 46.26 -33.64
C ASP A 10 57.19 46.70 -34.96
N GLU A 11 56.92 47.97 -35.32
CA GLU A 11 57.92 48.87 -35.74
C GLU A 11 57.37 50.30 -35.80
N LEU A 12 58.14 51.22 -35.21
CA LEU A 12 57.97 52.68 -35.16
C LEU A 12 58.24 53.30 -36.53
N ALA A 13 57.36 54.20 -36.98
CA ALA A 13 57.74 55.25 -37.90
C ALA A 13 56.81 56.45 -37.70
N GLU A 14 57.38 57.53 -37.23
CA GLU A 14 56.83 58.90 -37.24
C GLU A 14 56.47 59.36 -38.61
N VAL A 15 55.29 59.91 -38.89
CA VAL A 15 54.99 60.84 -39.94
C VAL A 15 53.77 61.69 -39.58
N GLU A 16 54.03 62.95 -39.44
CA GLU A 16 53.24 64.18 -39.70
C GLU A 16 51.72 64.23 -39.42
N GLN A 17 51.40 65.21 -38.62
CA GLN A 17 50.05 65.70 -38.31
C GLN A 17 49.35 66.25 -39.55
N GLN A 18 48.31 65.58 -40.01
CA GLN A 18 47.24 66.21 -40.81
C GLN A 18 45.96 66.16 -39.97
N LYS A 19 45.41 67.37 -39.68
CA LYS A 19 44.08 67.51 -39.05
C LYS A 19 43.04 66.77 -39.86
N PRO A 20 42.30 65.87 -39.32
CA PRO A 20 41.17 65.29 -40.03
C PRO A 20 39.97 66.22 -39.93
N THR A 21 39.46 66.62 -41.06
CA THR A 21 38.12 67.15 -41.24
C THR A 21 37.09 66.19 -40.61
N THR A 22 36.37 66.69 -39.64
CA THR A 22 35.25 65.98 -39.01
C THR A 22 34.10 65.76 -40.00
N THR A 23 34.16 64.64 -40.68
CA THR A 23 32.97 64.12 -41.36
C THR A 23 32.03 63.55 -40.22
N LYS A 24 30.89 64.23 -40.00
CA LYS A 24 29.82 63.72 -39.14
C LYS A 24 29.42 62.34 -39.64
N LYS A 25 29.93 61.31 -39.03
CA LYS A 25 29.36 59.97 -39.22
C LYS A 25 27.93 59.99 -38.66
N ASN A 26 26.94 59.82 -39.53
CA ASN A 26 25.59 59.52 -39.15
C ASN A 26 25.61 58.18 -38.42
N SER A 27 25.65 58.22 -37.10
CA SER A 27 25.46 57.03 -36.31
C SER A 27 23.98 56.69 -36.31
N LEU A 28 23.64 55.57 -36.89
CA LEU A 28 22.31 55.00 -36.76
C LEU A 28 22.17 54.43 -35.27
N ASN A 29 21.19 54.95 -34.58
CA ASN A 29 20.83 54.38 -33.28
C ASN A 29 20.17 53.04 -33.51
N VAL A 30 20.82 51.97 -33.14
CA VAL A 30 20.28 50.60 -33.19
C VAL A 30 20.07 50.09 -31.78
N ASN A 31 18.93 49.49 -31.54
CA ASN A 31 18.69 48.75 -30.32
C ASN A 31 19.25 47.33 -30.51
N ALA A 32 20.33 47.04 -29.82
CA ALA A 32 20.91 45.69 -29.81
C ALA A 32 20.55 44.97 -28.52
N GLN A 33 20.01 43.78 -28.63
CA GLN A 33 19.74 42.90 -27.50
C GLN A 33 20.73 41.74 -27.54
N ILE A 34 21.43 41.51 -26.43
CA ILE A 34 22.33 40.38 -26.30
C ILE A 34 21.46 39.16 -25.91
N ILE A 35 21.36 38.23 -26.85
CA ILE A 35 20.67 36.94 -26.58
C ILE A 35 21.64 36.07 -25.79
N LYS A 36 21.27 35.77 -24.56
CA LYS A 36 21.99 34.80 -23.71
C LYS A 36 21.15 33.52 -23.63
N PRO A 37 21.78 32.35 -23.65
CA PRO A 37 21.05 31.10 -23.40
C PRO A 37 20.51 31.12 -21.98
N HIS A 38 19.21 30.95 -21.82
CA HIS A 38 18.55 30.72 -20.55
C HIS A 38 18.12 29.26 -20.46
N LEU A 39 18.37 28.65 -19.31
CA LEU A 39 17.83 27.33 -19.04
C LEU A 39 16.32 27.47 -18.85
N LEU A 40 15.56 26.98 -19.80
CA LEU A 40 14.10 26.94 -19.71
C LEU A 40 13.71 25.66 -18.98
N THR A 41 13.18 25.82 -17.79
CA THR A 41 12.63 24.67 -17.04
C THR A 41 11.14 24.59 -17.33
N ASP A 42 10.74 23.58 -18.09
CA ASP A 42 9.31 23.29 -18.30
C ASP A 42 8.77 22.63 -17.02
N LYS A 43 7.75 23.24 -16.43
CA LYS A 43 7.08 22.73 -15.22
C LYS A 43 5.69 22.28 -15.59
N LEU A 44 5.44 21.00 -15.41
CA LEU A 44 4.11 20.42 -15.55
C LEU A 44 3.36 20.57 -14.23
N PHE A 45 2.21 21.25 -14.26
CA PHE A 45 1.28 21.34 -13.14
C PHE A 45 0.06 20.46 -13.43
N VAL A 46 -0.24 19.56 -12.52
CA VAL A 46 -1.41 18.68 -12.59
C VAL A 46 -2.12 18.65 -11.25
N SER A 47 -3.42 18.46 -11.28
CA SER A 47 -4.19 18.22 -10.06
C SER A 47 -4.12 16.76 -9.71
N GLY A 48 -4.07 16.48 -8.40
CA GLY A 48 -4.04 15.13 -7.85
C GLY A 48 -4.92 15.01 -6.63
N LYS A 49 -5.14 13.78 -6.19
CA LYS A 49 -5.90 13.42 -5.01
C LYS A 49 -4.99 12.72 -4.01
N LEU A 50 -5.08 13.11 -2.74
CA LEU A 50 -4.48 12.35 -1.64
C LEU A 50 -5.38 11.16 -1.32
N ILE A 51 -4.79 9.99 -1.34
CA ILE A 51 -5.47 8.75 -0.99
C ILE A 51 -4.71 8.02 0.13
N PRO A 52 -5.40 7.23 0.95
CA PRO A 52 -4.73 6.39 1.95
C PRO A 52 -3.85 5.34 1.29
N ASP A 53 -2.91 4.79 2.05
CA ASP A 53 -2.08 3.66 1.59
C ASP A 53 -2.93 2.42 1.31
N GLU A 54 -3.81 2.08 2.24
CA GLU A 54 -4.77 0.99 2.13
C GLU A 54 -6.12 1.40 2.73
N GLU A 55 -7.18 0.98 2.09
CA GLU A 55 -8.56 1.12 2.57
C GLU A 55 -9.31 -0.18 2.29
N VAL A 56 -10.01 -0.70 3.30
CA VAL A 56 -10.83 -1.90 3.17
C VAL A 56 -12.18 -1.72 3.86
N ALA A 57 -13.24 -2.18 3.21
CA ALA A 57 -14.54 -2.33 3.81
C ALA A 57 -14.59 -3.66 4.56
N LEU A 58 -14.72 -3.61 5.88
CA LEU A 58 -14.76 -4.78 6.75
C LEU A 58 -16.16 -5.39 6.75
N SER A 59 -16.26 -6.65 6.39
CA SER A 59 -17.49 -7.46 6.46
C SER A 59 -17.16 -8.83 7.05
N PHE A 60 -18.15 -9.52 7.60
CA PHE A 60 -17.98 -10.90 8.04
C PHE A 60 -17.95 -11.86 6.84
N GLU A 61 -17.20 -12.93 6.96
CA GLU A 61 -17.19 -14.01 5.96
C GLU A 61 -18.34 -15.01 6.16
N THR A 62 -19.00 -14.95 7.31
CA THR A 62 -20.12 -15.84 7.68
C THR A 62 -21.38 -15.04 8.00
N TYR A 63 -22.49 -15.77 8.11
CA TYR A 63 -23.78 -15.23 8.49
C TYR A 63 -24.04 -15.40 9.98
N GLY A 64 -24.60 -14.40 10.62
CA GLY A 64 -24.96 -14.52 12.03
C GLY A 64 -25.41 -13.22 12.66
N LYS A 65 -26.04 -13.32 13.84
CA LYS A 65 -26.43 -12.16 14.62
C LYS A 65 -25.22 -11.55 15.31
N LEU A 66 -24.97 -10.26 15.13
CA LEU A 66 -23.89 -9.52 15.76
C LEU A 66 -24.11 -9.46 17.28
N VAL A 67 -23.17 -10.03 18.03
CA VAL A 67 -23.25 -10.12 19.50
C VAL A 67 -22.55 -8.95 20.16
N ALA A 68 -21.37 -8.58 19.65
CA ALA A 68 -20.55 -7.55 20.27
C ALA A 68 -19.73 -6.77 19.21
N ILE A 69 -19.45 -5.51 19.53
CA ILE A 69 -18.55 -4.62 18.80
C ILE A 69 -17.52 -4.12 19.83
N PHE A 70 -16.23 -4.27 19.52
CA PHE A 70 -15.11 -4.03 20.45
C PHE A 70 -14.24 -2.83 20.05
N PHE A 71 -14.68 -2.04 19.09
CA PHE A 71 -13.95 -0.83 18.67
C PHE A 71 -14.76 0.43 18.93
N THR A 72 -14.06 1.53 19.06
CA THR A 72 -14.62 2.89 19.05
C THR A 72 -14.37 3.52 17.70
N GLU A 73 -15.37 4.18 17.14
CA GLU A 73 -15.28 4.88 15.85
C GLU A 73 -14.18 5.95 15.87
N GLY A 74 -13.41 6.03 14.78
CA GLY A 74 -12.31 6.99 14.64
C GLY A 74 -11.05 6.65 15.44
N THR A 75 -10.98 5.50 16.13
CA THR A 75 -9.79 5.10 16.87
C THR A 75 -8.81 4.29 16.02
N PHE A 76 -7.54 4.29 16.44
CA PHE A 76 -6.54 3.43 15.87
C PHE A 76 -6.71 1.99 16.37
N VAL A 77 -6.56 1.03 15.48
CA VAL A 77 -6.63 -0.41 15.77
C VAL A 77 -5.39 -1.10 15.20
N ASN A 78 -4.93 -2.16 15.89
CA ASN A 78 -3.78 -2.94 15.46
C ASN A 78 -4.22 -4.14 14.61
N LYS A 79 -3.34 -4.59 13.72
CA LYS A 79 -3.51 -5.82 12.96
C LYS A 79 -3.84 -7.00 13.89
N GLY A 80 -4.85 -7.81 13.53
CA GLY A 80 -5.32 -8.96 14.31
C GLY A 80 -6.23 -8.59 15.48
N GLN A 81 -6.40 -7.31 15.82
CA GLN A 81 -7.33 -6.90 16.88
C GLN A 81 -8.76 -7.31 16.54
N LEU A 82 -9.44 -7.92 17.51
CA LEU A 82 -10.86 -8.29 17.40
C LEU A 82 -11.72 -7.02 17.39
N LEU A 83 -12.49 -6.85 16.34
CA LEU A 83 -13.32 -5.66 16.13
C LEU A 83 -14.81 -5.95 16.42
N ALA A 84 -15.29 -7.11 16.00
CA ALA A 84 -16.67 -7.48 16.20
C ALA A 84 -16.81 -9.02 16.20
N LYS A 85 -17.91 -9.53 16.76
CA LYS A 85 -18.18 -10.95 16.84
C LYS A 85 -19.65 -11.25 16.59
N VAL A 86 -19.90 -12.26 15.75
CA VAL A 86 -21.24 -12.85 15.60
C VAL A 86 -21.43 -14.04 16.55
N ASN A 87 -22.67 -14.49 16.70
CA ASN A 87 -23.01 -15.59 17.61
C ASN A 87 -22.38 -16.91 17.15
N ASP A 88 -21.46 -17.40 17.93
CA ASP A 88 -20.70 -18.65 17.72
C ASP A 88 -21.03 -19.75 18.73
N ARG A 89 -22.05 -19.58 19.61
CA ARG A 89 -22.37 -20.53 20.69
C ARG A 89 -22.54 -21.97 20.23
N GLN A 90 -23.12 -22.17 19.04
CA GLN A 90 -23.30 -23.51 18.49
C GLN A 90 -21.97 -24.15 18.12
N LEU A 91 -21.07 -23.38 17.53
CA LEU A 91 -19.73 -23.84 17.14
C LEU A 91 -18.86 -24.10 18.36
N GLN A 92 -18.96 -23.26 19.41
CA GLN A 92 -18.26 -23.48 20.68
C GLN A 92 -18.73 -24.81 21.34
N ALA A 93 -20.03 -25.02 21.42
CA ALA A 93 -20.56 -26.29 21.97
C ALA A 93 -20.14 -27.51 21.12
N GLN A 94 -19.98 -27.34 19.81
CA GLN A 94 -19.48 -28.42 18.95
C GLN A 94 -17.99 -28.67 19.21
N LEU A 95 -17.19 -27.62 19.37
CA LEU A 95 -15.76 -27.70 19.72
C LEU A 95 -15.58 -28.43 21.05
N ASP A 96 -16.30 -28.00 22.10
CA ASP A 96 -16.24 -28.59 23.43
C ASP A 96 -16.55 -30.09 23.39
N ARG A 97 -17.54 -30.48 22.57
CA ARG A 97 -17.89 -31.90 22.42
C ARG A 97 -16.78 -32.72 21.77
N LEU A 98 -16.12 -32.19 20.71
CA LEU A 98 -15.02 -32.87 20.03
C LEU A 98 -13.78 -32.92 20.91
N GLU A 99 -13.46 -31.83 21.60
CA GLU A 99 -12.32 -31.77 22.53
C GLU A 99 -12.53 -32.74 23.73
N ALA A 100 -13.74 -32.92 24.20
CA ALA A 100 -14.04 -33.93 25.24
C ALA A 100 -13.79 -35.37 24.78
N GLN A 101 -13.81 -35.67 23.50
CA GLN A 101 -13.48 -36.97 22.93
C GLN A 101 -11.97 -37.22 22.77
N MET A 102 -11.18 -36.17 22.73
CA MET A 102 -9.75 -36.23 22.44
C MET A 102 -8.98 -37.10 23.41
N PRO A 103 -9.12 -36.96 24.76
CA PRO A 103 -8.38 -37.81 25.73
C PRO A 103 -8.65 -39.29 25.56
N LEU A 104 -9.88 -39.65 25.20
CA LEU A 104 -10.23 -41.05 24.97
C LEU A 104 -9.58 -41.60 23.70
N ALA A 105 -9.55 -40.81 22.65
CA ALA A 105 -8.92 -41.23 21.39
C ALA A 105 -7.39 -41.34 21.54
N GLU A 106 -6.74 -40.41 22.23
CA GLU A 106 -5.30 -40.46 22.55
C GLU A 106 -4.97 -41.68 23.40
N ASP A 107 -5.76 -41.99 24.43
CA ASP A 107 -5.55 -43.10 25.29
C ASP A 107 -5.75 -44.45 24.54
N ARG A 108 -6.70 -44.51 23.61
CA ARG A 108 -6.84 -45.67 22.69
C ARG A 108 -5.60 -45.90 21.85
N VAL A 109 -5.07 -44.85 21.22
CA VAL A 109 -3.84 -44.94 20.41
C VAL A 109 -2.67 -45.38 21.27
N PHE A 110 -2.52 -44.81 22.49
CA PHE A 110 -1.46 -45.17 23.43
C PHE A 110 -1.55 -46.67 23.83
N ARG A 111 -2.73 -47.16 24.23
CA ARG A 111 -2.91 -48.58 24.56
C ARG A 111 -2.65 -49.48 23.36
N GLN A 112 -3.17 -49.14 22.19
CA GLN A 112 -3.01 -49.97 21.00
C GLN A 112 -1.53 -50.03 20.55
N ASN A 113 -0.80 -48.91 20.69
CA ASN A 113 0.64 -48.92 20.46
C ASN A 113 1.40 -49.82 21.44
N ALA A 114 1.07 -49.79 22.73
CA ALA A 114 1.69 -50.65 23.73
C ALA A 114 1.42 -52.16 23.47
N LEU A 115 0.24 -52.49 22.94
CA LEU A 115 -0.10 -53.85 22.54
C LEU A 115 0.61 -54.28 21.26
N LEU A 116 0.75 -53.37 20.29
CA LEU A 116 1.51 -53.63 19.05
C LEU A 116 2.97 -53.93 19.33
N GLN A 117 3.62 -53.22 20.26
CA GLN A 117 4.99 -53.48 20.71
C GLN A 117 5.21 -54.85 21.31
N ARG A 118 4.11 -55.52 21.72
CA ARG A 118 4.11 -56.88 22.32
C ARG A 118 3.56 -57.93 21.34
N ASP A 119 3.39 -57.58 20.06
CA ASP A 119 2.79 -58.43 19.02
C ASP A 119 1.36 -58.93 19.40
N ALA A 120 0.65 -58.23 20.31
CA ALA A 120 -0.68 -58.62 20.80
C ALA A 120 -1.82 -58.10 19.91
N VAL A 121 -1.54 -57.21 18.94
CA VAL A 121 -2.51 -56.70 17.95
C VAL A 121 -1.84 -56.53 16.59
N SER A 122 -2.66 -56.49 15.53
CA SER A 122 -2.15 -56.25 14.17
C SER A 122 -1.78 -54.81 13.99
N LYS A 123 -0.83 -54.56 13.06
CA LYS A 123 -0.47 -53.22 12.65
C LYS A 123 -1.67 -52.46 12.07
N GLU A 124 -2.57 -53.18 11.38
CA GLU A 124 -3.80 -52.62 10.82
C GLU A 124 -4.70 -52.05 11.92
N ALA A 125 -4.90 -52.79 13.03
CA ALA A 125 -5.71 -52.33 14.16
C ALA A 125 -5.11 -51.07 14.82
N TYR A 126 -3.79 -50.95 14.89
CA TYR A 126 -3.14 -49.75 15.37
C TYR A 126 -3.32 -48.55 14.40
N GLU A 127 -3.10 -48.76 13.11
CA GLU A 127 -3.28 -47.70 12.09
C GLU A 127 -4.74 -47.23 12.02
N GLN A 128 -5.71 -48.07 12.29
CA GLN A 128 -7.13 -47.70 12.37
C GLN A 128 -7.37 -46.67 13.48
N VAL A 129 -6.98 -46.97 14.74
CA VAL A 129 -7.19 -46.03 15.86
C VAL A 129 -6.36 -44.74 15.69
N LYS A 130 -5.21 -44.81 15.09
CA LYS A 130 -4.40 -43.65 14.75
C LYS A 130 -5.09 -42.76 13.71
N THR A 131 -5.74 -43.36 12.69
CA THR A 131 -6.53 -42.65 11.71
C THR A 131 -7.75 -42.00 12.33
N GLU A 132 -8.45 -42.72 13.30
CA GLU A 132 -9.56 -42.13 14.03
C GLU A 132 -9.15 -40.89 14.82
N LEU A 133 -7.98 -40.92 15.50
CA LEU A 133 -7.43 -39.76 16.19
C LEU A 133 -7.12 -38.63 15.23
N ALA A 134 -6.51 -38.92 14.07
CA ALA A 134 -6.21 -37.93 13.06
C ALA A 134 -7.48 -37.27 12.49
N THR A 135 -8.53 -38.05 12.28
CA THR A 135 -9.83 -37.53 11.83
C THR A 135 -10.46 -36.61 12.89
N LEU A 136 -10.42 -37.00 14.17
CA LEU A 136 -10.92 -36.16 15.26
C LEU A 136 -10.17 -34.83 15.37
N ASN A 137 -8.83 -34.86 15.21
CA ASN A 137 -8.03 -33.62 15.15
C ASN A 137 -8.44 -32.72 13.97
N ALA A 138 -8.66 -33.31 12.81
CA ALA A 138 -9.09 -32.55 11.62
C ALA A 138 -10.50 -31.94 11.82
N ASP A 139 -11.41 -32.65 12.49
CA ASP A 139 -12.73 -32.13 12.80
C ASP A 139 -12.66 -30.95 13.79
N ILE A 140 -11.80 -31.04 14.81
CA ILE A 140 -11.55 -29.94 15.76
C ILE A 140 -11.02 -28.70 15.02
N GLU A 141 -10.02 -28.86 14.18
CA GLU A 141 -9.45 -27.74 13.41
C GLU A 141 -10.47 -27.12 12.43
N ASN A 142 -11.35 -27.93 11.84
CA ASN A 142 -12.43 -27.43 10.99
C ASN A 142 -13.44 -26.57 11.77
N VAL A 143 -13.80 -26.99 12.99
CA VAL A 143 -14.69 -26.20 13.84
C VAL A 143 -14.00 -24.92 14.32
N LYS A 144 -12.71 -24.97 14.69
CA LYS A 144 -11.93 -23.79 15.04
C LYS A 144 -11.87 -22.78 13.90
N ALA A 145 -11.59 -23.22 12.67
CA ALA A 145 -11.62 -22.36 11.50
C ALA A 145 -13.01 -21.72 11.29
N SER A 146 -14.08 -22.49 11.53
CA SER A 146 -15.45 -21.98 11.47
C SER A 146 -15.72 -20.91 12.54
N ILE A 147 -15.15 -21.05 13.74
CA ILE A 147 -15.22 -20.06 14.81
C ILE A 147 -14.45 -18.79 14.43
N GLU A 148 -13.27 -18.92 13.82
CA GLU A 148 -12.50 -17.76 13.33
C GLU A 148 -13.30 -16.91 12.33
N LEU A 149 -14.10 -17.53 11.45
CA LEU A 149 -14.98 -16.81 10.54
C LEU A 149 -16.09 -16.00 11.24
N THR A 150 -16.38 -16.32 12.52
CA THR A 150 -17.34 -15.55 13.33
C THR A 150 -16.73 -14.30 13.96
N GLU A 151 -15.42 -14.12 13.86
CA GLU A 151 -14.67 -13.01 14.41
C GLU A 151 -14.20 -12.06 13.32
N LEU A 152 -14.58 -10.80 13.41
CA LEU A 152 -14.07 -9.76 12.51
C LEU A 152 -12.83 -9.17 13.13
N ARG A 153 -11.66 -9.40 12.51
CA ARG A 153 -10.37 -8.88 12.93
C ARG A 153 -9.79 -7.89 11.92
N ALA A 154 -9.01 -6.94 12.42
CA ALA A 154 -8.35 -5.96 11.57
C ALA A 154 -7.24 -6.63 10.72
N PRO A 155 -7.27 -6.50 9.37
CA PRO A 155 -6.26 -7.11 8.50
C PRO A 155 -4.91 -6.38 8.53
N PHE A 156 -4.90 -5.10 8.88
CA PHE A 156 -3.71 -4.25 9.02
C PHE A 156 -3.91 -3.16 10.08
N ASP A 157 -2.83 -2.49 10.47
CA ASP A 157 -2.89 -1.37 11.40
C ASP A 157 -3.49 -0.14 10.72
N GLY A 158 -4.44 0.54 11.39
CA GLY A 158 -5.08 1.70 10.77
C GLY A 158 -6.13 2.35 11.67
N VAL A 159 -6.81 3.32 11.12
CA VAL A 159 -7.93 4.01 11.78
C VAL A 159 -9.24 3.42 11.29
N ILE A 160 -10.07 2.97 12.22
CA ILE A 160 -11.39 2.45 11.91
C ILE A 160 -12.38 3.62 11.77
N GLY A 161 -13.18 3.60 10.71
CA GLY A 161 -14.19 4.61 10.43
C GLY A 161 -15.49 4.43 11.23
N LEU A 162 -16.55 5.04 10.75
CA LEU A 162 -17.87 4.93 11.35
C LEU A 162 -18.43 3.52 11.14
N ARG A 163 -19.07 2.97 12.16
CA ARG A 163 -19.80 1.71 12.05
C ARG A 163 -21.09 1.90 11.25
N GLN A 164 -21.38 0.92 10.41
CA GLN A 164 -22.61 0.91 9.61
C GLN A 164 -23.68 -0.04 10.17
N VAL A 165 -23.33 -0.79 11.22
CA VAL A 165 -24.20 -1.77 11.87
C VAL A 165 -24.20 -1.60 13.39
N SER A 166 -25.25 -2.08 14.03
CA SER A 166 -25.38 -2.10 15.49
C SER A 166 -25.43 -3.52 16.04
N THR A 167 -25.08 -3.67 17.31
CA THR A 167 -25.24 -4.94 18.04
C THR A 167 -26.69 -5.42 17.92
N GLY A 168 -26.87 -6.69 17.61
CA GLY A 168 -28.18 -7.28 17.33
C GLY A 168 -28.57 -7.34 15.86
N ALA A 169 -27.90 -6.60 14.98
CA ALA A 169 -28.08 -6.68 13.53
C ALA A 169 -27.64 -8.06 13.00
N TYR A 170 -28.14 -8.42 11.83
CA TYR A 170 -27.70 -9.64 11.14
C TYR A 170 -26.55 -9.32 10.21
N ALA A 171 -25.42 -9.95 10.45
CA ALA A 171 -24.20 -9.80 9.64
C ALA A 171 -24.19 -10.82 8.49
N SER A 172 -23.61 -10.40 7.37
CA SER A 172 -23.36 -11.22 6.18
C SER A 172 -22.17 -10.68 5.38
N PRO A 173 -21.61 -11.42 4.42
CA PRO A 173 -20.51 -10.97 3.58
C PRO A 173 -20.81 -9.69 2.77
N SER A 174 -22.08 -9.42 2.47
CA SER A 174 -22.52 -8.22 1.74
C SER A 174 -22.74 -6.99 2.63
N VAL A 175 -22.72 -7.16 3.96
CA VAL A 175 -22.98 -6.08 4.92
C VAL A 175 -21.65 -5.57 5.46
N VAL A 176 -21.32 -4.32 5.11
CA VAL A 176 -20.15 -3.63 5.63
C VAL A 176 -20.37 -3.24 7.09
N VAL A 177 -19.46 -3.61 7.97
CA VAL A 177 -19.49 -3.26 9.39
C VAL A 177 -18.87 -1.88 9.62
N ALA A 178 -17.69 -1.65 9.07
CA ALA A 178 -16.96 -0.39 9.10
C ALA A 178 -15.90 -0.37 7.98
N LYS A 179 -15.29 0.79 7.75
CA LYS A 179 -14.12 0.90 6.89
C LYS A 179 -12.86 1.01 7.74
N LEU A 180 -11.80 0.33 7.35
CA LEU A 180 -10.47 0.45 7.96
C LEU A 180 -9.55 1.11 6.96
N THR A 181 -8.83 2.15 7.40
CA THR A 181 -8.00 2.98 6.54
C THR A 181 -6.62 3.16 7.14
N ARG A 182 -5.57 2.84 6.36
CA ARG A 182 -4.19 3.18 6.70
C ARG A 182 -3.83 4.50 6.07
N ILE A 183 -3.66 5.53 6.89
CA ILE A 183 -3.36 6.90 6.42
C ILE A 183 -1.86 7.22 6.40
N THR A 184 -1.01 6.31 6.85
CA THR A 184 0.44 6.50 6.88
C THR A 184 1.14 5.27 6.29
N PRO A 185 1.90 5.45 5.19
CA PRO A 185 2.07 6.67 4.40
C PRO A 185 0.83 7.06 3.58
N LEU A 186 0.71 8.33 3.18
CA LEU A 186 -0.29 8.77 2.21
C LEU A 186 0.25 8.60 0.79
N LYS A 187 -0.63 8.34 -0.16
CA LYS A 187 -0.34 8.29 -1.60
C LYS A 187 -0.96 9.50 -2.30
N VAL A 188 -0.31 9.94 -3.37
CA VAL A 188 -0.85 10.96 -4.27
C VAL A 188 -1.13 10.30 -5.61
N GLU A 189 -2.39 10.33 -6.01
CA GLU A 189 -2.83 9.89 -7.33
C GLU A 189 -3.04 11.11 -8.22
N PHE A 190 -2.49 11.10 -9.43
CA PHE A 190 -2.64 12.19 -10.39
C PHE A 190 -2.59 11.67 -11.81
N ALA A 191 -3.32 12.32 -12.71
CA ALA A 191 -3.34 11.99 -14.13
C ALA A 191 -2.40 12.92 -14.90
N VAL A 192 -1.66 12.34 -15.84
CA VAL A 192 -0.69 13.04 -16.67
C VAL A 192 -1.05 12.86 -18.14
N PRO A 193 -1.04 13.94 -18.96
CA PRO A 193 -1.24 13.82 -20.39
C PRO A 193 -0.19 12.89 -21.02
N GLU A 194 -0.58 12.08 -22.01
CA GLU A 194 0.25 11.05 -22.66
C GLU A 194 1.60 11.57 -23.15
N ARG A 195 1.65 12.81 -23.67
CA ARG A 195 2.89 13.46 -24.14
C ARG A 195 4.00 13.52 -23.07
N TYR A 196 3.63 13.50 -21.78
CA TYR A 196 4.57 13.54 -20.65
C TYR A 196 4.80 12.15 -20.01
N ALA A 197 4.06 11.12 -20.41
CA ALA A 197 4.13 9.78 -19.83
C ALA A 197 5.55 9.18 -19.86
N ARG A 198 6.32 9.49 -20.91
CA ARG A 198 7.71 9.03 -21.02
C ARG A 198 8.67 9.63 -19.98
N GLN A 199 8.33 10.80 -19.45
CA GLN A 199 9.17 11.54 -18.48
C GLN A 199 8.86 11.09 -17.04
N ILE A 200 7.64 10.60 -16.79
CA ILE A 200 7.19 10.17 -15.46
C ILE A 200 7.37 8.67 -15.34
N ARG A 201 8.46 8.26 -14.67
CA ARG A 201 8.81 6.87 -14.46
C ARG A 201 8.90 6.60 -12.96
N LYS A 202 8.79 5.33 -12.57
CA LYS A 202 9.06 4.90 -11.19
C LYS A 202 10.41 5.47 -10.73
N GLY A 203 10.42 6.10 -9.55
CA GLY A 203 11.58 6.78 -8.98
C GLY A 203 11.67 8.27 -9.30
N ALA A 204 10.82 8.82 -10.17
CA ALA A 204 10.81 10.26 -10.44
C ALA A 204 10.34 11.04 -9.19
N ASN A 205 11.06 12.10 -8.85
CA ASN A 205 10.69 12.99 -7.75
C ASN A 205 9.68 14.03 -8.22
N LEU A 206 8.72 14.32 -7.40
CA LEU A 206 7.72 15.36 -7.62
C LEU A 206 7.52 16.18 -6.34
N SER A 207 7.09 17.41 -6.50
CA SER A 207 6.65 18.23 -5.37
C SER A 207 5.17 18.55 -5.54
N PHE A 208 4.43 18.51 -4.45
CA PHE A 208 3.02 18.85 -4.46
C PHE A 208 2.68 19.81 -3.31
N LYS A 209 1.62 20.55 -3.48
CA LYS A 209 1.05 21.41 -2.45
C LYS A 209 -0.37 20.95 -2.14
N VAL A 210 -0.73 21.01 -0.88
CA VAL A 210 -2.09 20.75 -0.42
C VAL A 210 -2.83 22.07 -0.37
N GLU A 211 -4.06 22.10 -0.84
CA GLU A 211 -4.91 23.27 -0.77
C GLU A 211 -5.01 23.81 0.67
N GLY A 212 -4.84 25.11 0.82
CA GLY A 212 -4.83 25.77 2.14
C GLY A 212 -3.52 25.67 2.92
N LYS A 213 -2.47 25.01 2.37
CA LYS A 213 -1.11 24.98 2.96
C LYS A 213 -0.08 25.62 2.04
N LEU A 214 0.84 26.39 2.61
CA LEU A 214 1.92 27.06 1.86
C LEU A 214 3.09 26.11 1.58
N ASP A 215 3.26 25.07 2.38
CA ASP A 215 4.39 24.16 2.30
C ASP A 215 4.27 23.23 1.08
N ALA A 216 5.40 22.99 0.42
CA ALA A 216 5.53 22.01 -0.63
C ALA A 216 6.06 20.69 -0.04
N TYR A 217 5.36 19.62 -0.31
CA TYR A 217 5.74 18.27 0.07
C TYR A 217 6.48 17.59 -1.08
N GLN A 218 7.42 16.72 -0.75
CA GLN A 218 8.13 15.91 -1.72
C GLN A 218 7.53 14.50 -1.76
N ALA A 219 7.42 13.96 -2.96
CA ALA A 219 7.00 12.58 -3.16
C ALA A 219 7.79 11.93 -4.30
N GLN A 220 7.75 10.62 -4.35
CA GLN A 220 8.39 9.83 -5.39
C GLN A 220 7.37 8.94 -6.08
N VAL A 221 7.42 8.90 -7.41
CA VAL A 221 6.57 8.00 -8.19
C VAL A 221 6.93 6.55 -7.89
N TYR A 222 6.02 5.79 -7.33
CA TYR A 222 6.23 4.37 -7.05
C TYR A 222 5.64 3.45 -8.12
N ALA A 223 4.59 3.88 -8.81
CA ALA A 223 3.94 3.15 -9.89
C ALA A 223 3.29 4.11 -10.90
N THR A 224 3.19 3.66 -12.14
CA THR A 224 2.45 4.34 -13.20
C THR A 224 1.52 3.32 -13.85
N GLU A 225 0.30 3.71 -14.10
CA GLU A 225 -0.68 2.94 -14.83
C GLU A 225 -0.92 3.60 -16.20
N SER A 226 -0.86 2.81 -17.26
CA SER A 226 -1.17 3.28 -18.61
C SER A 226 -2.64 2.93 -18.89
N SER A 227 -3.54 3.85 -18.51
CA SER A 227 -4.93 3.79 -18.97
C SER A 227 -5.03 4.64 -20.21
N ILE A 228 -5.36 4.02 -21.34
CA ILE A 228 -5.73 4.72 -22.59
C ILE A 228 -7.25 4.79 -22.59
N ASP A 229 -7.79 5.97 -22.31
CA ASP A 229 -9.20 6.28 -22.56
C ASP A 229 -9.38 6.62 -24.05
#